data_853c95908c4669d59889aa47b1a2bd73
#
_entry.id   853c95908c4669d59889aa47b1a2bd73
#
_cell.length_a   1.000
_cell.length_b   1.000
_cell.length_c   1.000
_cell.angle_alpha   90.00
_cell.angle_beta   90.00
_cell.angle_gamma   90.00
#
_symmetry.space_group_name_H-M   'P 1'
#
loop_
_entity.id
_entity.type
_entity.pdbx_description
1 polymer ?
#
loop_
_entity_poly.entity_id
_entity_poly.type
_entity_poly.pdbx_seq_one_letter_code
_entity_poly.pdbx_strand_id
1 'polypeptide(L)'
;MTVDKIKEIKCFILDMDGTIYLGNELFDFTKDFLNKVEETGREYYFFTNNSSKSQQAYIDKLGNMGIHIEPKQMMISSHVMIKYLKEKHPGETIYVVGTPSLINEFKTFNMPLVDENPDIVILGFDTTLTYEKISKACHYIRNGCTYYGINPDWNCPMEGGTFIPDCGSMAKLVEASTGRFPEFFGKPSKHTLDYIIKETGYKPEEIAIVGDRLYTDIAVADGSDVTSILVLSGESTLEDVEASDVKPDII
;
A
#
# COMPACT_ATOMS: atom_id res chain seq x y z
N MET A 1 -26.85 7.81 11.83
CA MET A 1 -25.97 8.04 10.65
C MET A 1 -25.00 6.89 10.38
N THR A 2 -24.25 6.40 11.36
CA THR A 2 -23.20 5.38 11.18
C THR A 2 -23.72 4.02 10.67
N VAL A 3 -24.82 3.51 11.22
CA VAL A 3 -25.40 2.20 10.84
C VAL A 3 -26.00 2.21 9.43
N ASP A 4 -26.47 3.35 8.95
CA ASP A 4 -27.07 3.43 7.61
C ASP A 4 -25.98 3.45 6.52
N LYS A 5 -24.83 4.10 6.75
CA LYS A 5 -23.68 4.03 5.83
C LYS A 5 -23.22 2.58 5.58
N ILE A 6 -23.07 1.77 6.63
CA ILE A 6 -22.64 0.36 6.49
C ILE A 6 -23.57 -0.47 5.60
N LYS A 7 -24.87 -0.15 5.54
CA LYS A 7 -25.83 -0.88 4.70
C LYS A 7 -25.59 -0.66 3.21
N GLU A 8 -25.04 0.48 2.82
CA GLU A 8 -24.77 0.84 1.43
C GLU A 8 -23.46 0.23 0.93
N ILE A 9 -22.54 -0.14 1.86
CA ILE A 9 -21.24 -0.74 1.52
C ILE A 9 -21.44 -2.11 0.88
N LYS A 10 -20.82 -2.30 -0.28
CA LYS A 10 -20.78 -3.57 -1.03
C LYS A 10 -19.39 -4.17 -1.12
N CYS A 11 -18.36 -3.35 -0.94
CA CYS A 11 -16.97 -3.72 -1.10
C CYS A 11 -16.13 -3.20 0.07
N PHE A 12 -15.39 -4.08 0.71
CA PHE A 12 -14.44 -3.75 1.77
C PHE A 12 -13.01 -3.85 1.25
N ILE A 13 -12.23 -2.79 1.41
CA ILE A 13 -10.79 -2.78 1.16
C ILE A 13 -10.11 -2.85 2.52
N LEU A 14 -9.45 -3.96 2.78
CA LEU A 14 -8.89 -4.28 4.09
C LEU A 14 -7.38 -4.07 4.06
N ASP A 15 -6.85 -3.22 4.92
CA ASP A 15 -5.44 -3.28 5.25
C ASP A 15 -5.10 -4.63 5.91
N MET A 16 -3.84 -4.94 6.06
CA MET A 16 -3.41 -6.26 6.49
C MET A 16 -2.78 -6.25 7.89
N ASP A 17 -1.56 -5.74 8.01
CA ASP A 17 -0.83 -5.73 9.29
C ASP A 17 -1.47 -4.73 10.27
N GLY A 18 -1.88 -5.18 11.44
CA GLY A 18 -2.61 -4.37 12.43
C GLY A 18 -4.13 -4.36 12.23
N THR A 19 -4.63 -4.82 11.09
CA THR A 19 -6.06 -4.81 10.74
C THR A 19 -6.69 -6.20 10.76
N ILE A 20 -6.08 -7.19 10.10
CA ILE A 20 -6.59 -8.57 10.05
C ILE A 20 -5.67 -9.58 10.71
N TYR A 21 -4.40 -9.25 10.85
CA TYR A 21 -3.40 -10.05 11.56
C TYR A 21 -2.32 -9.14 12.18
N LEU A 22 -1.54 -9.68 13.09
CA LEU A 22 -0.30 -9.08 13.56
C LEU A 22 0.83 -10.10 13.40
N GLY A 23 1.87 -9.73 12.63
CA GLY A 23 2.94 -10.67 12.29
C GLY A 23 2.42 -11.88 11.52
N ASN A 24 2.39 -13.05 12.15
CA ASN A 24 1.90 -14.30 11.56
C ASN A 24 0.61 -14.83 12.21
N GLU A 25 -0.02 -14.08 13.09
CA GLU A 25 -1.20 -14.50 13.83
C GLU A 25 -2.42 -13.67 13.44
N LEU A 26 -3.49 -14.34 12.99
CA LEU A 26 -4.78 -13.70 12.74
C LEU A 26 -5.38 -13.19 14.04
N PHE A 27 -6.05 -12.05 13.98
CA PHE A 27 -6.95 -11.66 15.06
C PHE A 27 -8.17 -12.61 15.11
N ASP A 28 -8.68 -12.87 16.30
CA ASP A 28 -9.77 -13.84 16.53
C ASP A 28 -11.02 -13.53 15.71
N PHE A 29 -11.31 -12.26 15.48
CA PHE A 29 -12.49 -11.78 14.73
C PHE A 29 -12.35 -11.92 13.21
N THR A 30 -11.13 -12.09 12.67
CA THR A 30 -10.86 -11.94 11.23
C THR A 30 -11.70 -12.91 10.39
N LYS A 31 -11.67 -14.20 10.71
CA LYS A 31 -12.40 -15.21 9.92
C LYS A 31 -13.90 -15.02 9.98
N ASP A 32 -14.44 -14.70 11.15
CA ASP A 32 -15.87 -14.45 11.34
C ASP A 32 -16.32 -13.21 10.57
N PHE A 33 -15.49 -12.15 10.54
CA PHE A 33 -15.76 -10.96 9.75
C PHE A 33 -15.78 -11.26 8.25
N LEU A 34 -14.77 -11.96 7.71
CA LEU A 34 -14.71 -12.29 6.28
C LEU A 34 -15.89 -13.16 5.86
N ASN A 35 -16.21 -14.20 6.64
CA ASN A 35 -17.38 -15.05 6.42
C ASN A 35 -18.67 -14.21 6.40
N LYS A 36 -18.80 -13.25 7.34
CA LYS A 36 -19.98 -12.39 7.41
C LYS A 36 -20.12 -11.45 6.20
N VAL A 37 -19.00 -10.93 5.69
CA VAL A 37 -18.99 -10.15 4.45
C VAL A 37 -19.56 -10.99 3.30
N GLU A 38 -19.07 -12.22 3.11
CA GLU A 38 -19.51 -13.13 2.05
C GLU A 38 -20.97 -13.56 2.22
N GLU A 39 -21.41 -13.94 3.44
CA GLU A 39 -22.80 -14.31 3.75
C GLU A 39 -23.80 -13.20 3.41
N THR A 40 -23.38 -11.94 3.48
CA THR A 40 -24.23 -10.79 3.13
C THR A 40 -24.18 -10.41 1.66
N GLY A 41 -23.48 -11.22 0.82
CA GLY A 41 -23.33 -10.98 -0.62
C GLY A 41 -22.44 -9.78 -0.96
N ARG A 42 -21.55 -9.41 -0.05
CA ARG A 42 -20.56 -8.35 -0.23
C ARG A 42 -19.21 -8.93 -0.60
N GLU A 43 -18.34 -8.10 -1.16
CA GLU A 43 -16.98 -8.49 -1.52
C GLU A 43 -15.94 -7.82 -0.59
N TYR A 44 -14.77 -8.46 -0.50
CA TYR A 44 -13.61 -7.85 0.13
C TYR A 44 -12.36 -8.04 -0.71
N TYR A 45 -11.45 -7.09 -0.57
CA TYR A 45 -10.13 -7.07 -1.17
C TYR A 45 -9.13 -6.70 -0.09
N PHE A 46 -7.92 -7.21 -0.18
CA PHE A 46 -6.82 -6.78 0.66
C PHE A 46 -5.99 -5.73 -0.06
N PHE A 47 -5.50 -4.74 0.67
CA PHE A 47 -4.58 -3.74 0.15
C PHE A 47 -3.45 -3.48 1.14
N THR A 48 -2.19 -3.67 0.71
CA THR A 48 -1.01 -3.35 1.53
C THR A 48 -0.12 -2.30 0.87
N ASN A 49 0.40 -1.39 1.70
CA ASN A 49 1.44 -0.45 1.31
C ASN A 49 2.82 -1.12 1.19
N ASN A 50 3.04 -2.22 1.90
CA ASN A 50 4.35 -2.86 1.97
C ASN A 50 4.80 -3.38 0.60
N SER A 51 5.75 -2.68 0.00
CA SER A 51 6.26 -2.95 -1.34
C SER A 51 7.48 -3.90 -1.38
N SER A 52 7.86 -4.49 -0.24
CA SER A 52 9.02 -5.39 -0.19
C SER A 52 8.77 -6.79 -0.74
N LYS A 53 7.49 -7.17 -0.96
CA LYS A 53 7.08 -8.51 -1.40
C LYS A 53 6.21 -8.45 -2.65
N SER A 54 6.07 -9.59 -3.33
CA SER A 54 5.16 -9.75 -4.46
C SER A 54 3.73 -10.02 -3.99
N GLN A 55 2.77 -9.83 -4.90
CA GLN A 55 1.37 -10.21 -4.69
C GLN A 55 1.24 -11.68 -4.27
N GLN A 56 1.94 -12.60 -4.95
CA GLN A 56 1.89 -14.02 -4.65
C GLN A 56 2.36 -14.34 -3.22
N ALA A 57 3.41 -13.66 -2.74
CA ALA A 57 3.90 -13.87 -1.38
C ALA A 57 2.86 -13.50 -0.31
N TYR A 58 2.01 -12.51 -0.56
CA TYR A 58 0.88 -12.17 0.32
C TYR A 58 -0.26 -13.16 0.23
N ILE A 59 -0.59 -13.65 -0.97
CA ILE A 59 -1.60 -14.72 -1.16
C ILE A 59 -1.17 -15.98 -0.42
N ASP A 60 0.10 -16.37 -0.55
CA ASP A 60 0.66 -17.53 0.15
C ASP A 60 0.64 -17.33 1.68
N LYS A 61 0.98 -16.12 2.16
CA LYS A 61 0.91 -15.80 3.59
C LYS A 61 -0.50 -15.95 4.13
N LEU A 62 -1.50 -15.39 3.45
CA LEU A 62 -2.91 -15.51 3.82
C LEU A 62 -3.38 -16.97 3.77
N GLY A 63 -2.99 -17.72 2.74
CA GLY A 63 -3.28 -19.15 2.60
C GLY A 63 -2.74 -19.98 3.77
N ASN A 64 -1.52 -19.69 4.23
CA ASN A 64 -0.91 -20.33 5.40
C ASN A 64 -1.67 -20.02 6.71
N MET A 65 -2.38 -18.89 6.78
CA MET A 65 -3.27 -18.51 7.88
C MET A 65 -4.70 -19.07 7.72
N GLY A 66 -4.97 -19.78 6.59
CA GLY A 66 -6.27 -20.37 6.28
C GLY A 66 -7.27 -19.40 5.66
N ILE A 67 -6.78 -18.31 5.03
CA ILE A 67 -7.58 -17.39 4.21
C ILE A 67 -7.17 -17.60 2.75
N HIS A 68 -8.08 -18.18 1.95
CA HIS A 68 -7.84 -18.48 0.55
C HIS A 68 -8.56 -17.47 -0.33
N ILE A 69 -7.79 -16.73 -1.14
CA ILE A 69 -8.29 -15.65 -1.99
C ILE A 69 -7.85 -15.85 -3.44
N GLU A 70 -8.57 -15.23 -4.36
CA GLU A 70 -8.15 -15.10 -5.75
C GLU A 70 -7.12 -13.96 -5.91
N PRO A 71 -6.22 -14.03 -6.91
CA PRO A 71 -5.22 -12.98 -7.14
C PRO A 71 -5.83 -11.57 -7.27
N LYS A 72 -7.02 -11.44 -7.87
CA LYS A 72 -7.71 -10.14 -8.01
C LYS A 72 -8.06 -9.49 -6.66
N GLN A 73 -8.20 -10.29 -5.59
CA GLN A 73 -8.53 -9.81 -4.25
C GLN A 73 -7.31 -9.29 -3.48
N MET A 74 -6.09 -9.48 -4.00
CA MET A 74 -4.87 -8.98 -3.36
C MET A 74 -4.31 -7.79 -4.13
N MET A 75 -4.46 -6.61 -3.61
CA MET A 75 -3.90 -5.36 -4.15
C MET A 75 -2.65 -4.96 -3.37
N ILE A 76 -1.64 -4.48 -4.07
CA ILE A 76 -0.40 -3.99 -3.48
C ILE A 76 0.00 -2.64 -4.08
N SER A 77 0.67 -1.80 -3.32
CA SER A 77 1.05 -0.45 -3.74
C SER A 77 1.91 -0.42 -5.01
N SER A 78 2.72 -1.45 -5.26
CA SER A 78 3.49 -1.57 -6.51
C SER A 78 2.60 -1.74 -7.75
N HIS A 79 1.40 -2.34 -7.63
CA HIS A 79 0.45 -2.43 -8.76
C HIS A 79 -0.16 -1.07 -9.12
N VAL A 80 -0.40 -0.21 -8.13
CA VAL A 80 -0.81 1.19 -8.38
C VAL A 80 0.23 1.90 -9.22
N MET A 81 1.50 1.78 -8.83
CA MET A 81 2.65 2.35 -9.56
C MET A 81 2.75 1.79 -10.98
N ILE A 82 2.75 0.47 -11.13
CA ILE A 82 2.88 -0.21 -12.43
C ILE A 82 1.77 0.23 -13.39
N LYS A 83 0.52 0.30 -12.90
CA LYS A 83 -0.61 0.74 -13.70
C LYS A 83 -0.45 2.18 -14.18
N TYR A 84 -0.07 3.07 -13.27
CA TYR A 84 0.20 4.47 -13.59
C TYR A 84 1.30 4.59 -14.66
N LEU A 85 2.41 3.87 -14.50
CA LEU A 85 3.52 3.89 -15.45
C LEU A 85 3.12 3.41 -16.84
N LYS A 86 2.33 2.35 -16.93
CA LYS A 86 1.79 1.88 -18.22
C LYS A 86 0.91 2.90 -18.91
N GLU A 87 0.15 3.68 -18.15
CA GLU A 87 -0.78 4.67 -18.67
C GLU A 87 -0.09 6.01 -19.01
N LYS A 88 0.86 6.46 -18.19
CA LYS A 88 1.47 7.80 -18.28
C LYS A 88 2.89 7.82 -18.85
N HIS A 89 3.61 6.72 -18.74
CA HIS A 89 5.02 6.59 -19.13
C HIS A 89 5.25 5.36 -20.03
N PRO A 90 4.47 5.17 -21.12
CA PRO A 90 4.58 3.98 -21.96
C PRO A 90 5.94 3.90 -22.64
N GLY A 91 6.70 2.84 -22.35
CA GLY A 91 8.00 2.60 -22.97
C GLY A 91 9.20 3.30 -22.32
N GLU A 92 8.99 4.17 -21.34
CA GLU A 92 10.08 4.77 -20.58
C GLU A 92 10.79 3.73 -19.73
N THR A 93 12.13 3.80 -19.70
CA THR A 93 13.00 2.85 -19.00
C THR A 93 13.07 3.15 -17.49
N ILE A 94 13.17 2.09 -16.69
CA ILE A 94 12.96 2.20 -15.24
C ILE A 94 14.13 1.57 -14.48
N TYR A 95 14.68 2.31 -13.51
CA TYR A 95 15.57 1.78 -12.49
C TYR A 95 14.80 1.63 -11.17
N VAL A 96 14.73 0.41 -10.63
CA VAL A 96 14.02 0.11 -9.38
C VAL A 96 15.00 -0.14 -8.25
N VAL A 97 14.92 0.68 -7.20
CA VAL A 97 15.52 0.38 -5.89
C VAL A 97 14.50 -0.41 -5.09
N GLY A 98 14.74 -1.71 -4.95
CA GLY A 98 13.81 -2.61 -4.30
C GLY A 98 14.39 -4.00 -4.06
N THR A 99 13.63 -4.82 -3.34
CA THR A 99 13.97 -6.23 -3.13
C THR A 99 13.94 -7.00 -4.45
N PRO A 100 14.60 -8.18 -4.54
CA PRO A 100 14.45 -9.07 -5.68
C PRO A 100 12.97 -9.42 -5.97
N SER A 101 12.14 -9.53 -4.95
CA SER A 101 10.70 -9.81 -5.07
C SER A 101 9.96 -8.66 -5.76
N LEU A 102 10.21 -7.41 -5.35
CA LEU A 102 9.64 -6.23 -6.00
C LEU A 102 10.11 -6.10 -7.46
N ILE A 103 11.41 -6.27 -7.70
CA ILE A 103 11.96 -6.21 -9.06
C ILE A 103 11.32 -7.28 -9.96
N ASN A 104 11.10 -8.48 -9.42
CA ASN A 104 10.43 -9.55 -10.17
C ASN A 104 8.96 -9.22 -10.46
N GLU A 105 8.26 -8.52 -9.55
CA GLU A 105 6.90 -8.04 -9.79
C GLU A 105 6.86 -7.13 -11.01
N PHE A 106 7.75 -6.14 -11.11
CA PHE A 106 7.86 -5.27 -12.30
C PHE A 106 8.15 -6.07 -13.58
N LYS A 107 9.01 -7.10 -13.51
CA LYS A 107 9.30 -7.98 -14.67
C LYS A 107 8.07 -8.77 -15.13
N THR A 108 7.28 -9.28 -14.18
CA THR A 108 6.05 -10.04 -14.46
C THR A 108 5.04 -9.19 -15.25
N PHE A 109 5.03 -7.90 -15.00
CA PHE A 109 4.22 -6.93 -15.75
C PHE A 109 4.87 -6.41 -17.03
N ASN A 110 6.03 -6.98 -17.44
CA ASN A 110 6.81 -6.59 -18.62
C ASN A 110 7.22 -5.10 -18.61
N MET A 111 7.57 -4.56 -17.43
CA MET A 111 8.08 -3.20 -17.33
C MET A 111 9.53 -3.13 -17.87
N PRO A 112 9.90 -2.05 -18.58
CA PRO A 112 11.21 -1.91 -19.22
C PRO A 112 12.31 -1.56 -18.21
N LEU A 113 12.75 -2.54 -17.42
CA LEU A 113 13.78 -2.35 -16.40
C LEU A 113 15.17 -2.26 -17.01
N VAL A 114 15.96 -1.30 -16.54
CA VAL A 114 17.37 -1.10 -16.94
C VAL A 114 18.25 -0.82 -15.71
N ASP A 115 19.53 -1.15 -15.82
CA ASP A 115 20.53 -0.84 -14.79
C ASP A 115 21.27 0.48 -15.04
N GLU A 116 21.21 1.00 -16.28
CA GLU A 116 21.91 2.20 -16.70
C GLU A 116 21.02 3.12 -17.51
N ASN A 117 21.22 4.44 -17.33
CA ASN A 117 20.52 5.50 -18.04
C ASN A 117 18.99 5.36 -18.08
N PRO A 118 18.32 5.19 -16.92
CA PRO A 118 16.87 5.13 -16.84
C PRO A 118 16.25 6.51 -17.11
N ASP A 119 15.01 6.50 -17.59
CA ASP A 119 14.15 7.69 -17.64
C ASP A 119 13.53 7.96 -16.26
N ILE A 120 13.22 6.88 -15.52
CA ILE A 120 12.52 6.92 -14.24
C ILE A 120 13.28 6.12 -13.17
N VAL A 121 13.39 6.71 -11.98
CA VAL A 121 13.85 6.01 -10.77
C VAL A 121 12.65 5.74 -9.87
N ILE A 122 12.48 4.48 -9.45
CA ILE A 122 11.45 4.07 -8.51
C ILE A 122 12.10 3.58 -7.23
N LEU A 123 11.66 4.14 -6.10
CA LEU A 123 12.05 3.70 -4.77
C LEU A 123 10.92 2.91 -4.13
N GLY A 124 11.19 1.66 -3.76
CA GLY A 124 10.34 0.83 -2.95
C GLY A 124 10.96 0.53 -1.59
N PHE A 125 10.22 -0.20 -0.76
CA PHE A 125 10.75 -0.72 0.49
C PHE A 125 11.77 -1.85 0.22
N ASP A 126 13.05 -1.54 0.35
CA ASP A 126 14.14 -2.45 0.01
C ASP A 126 14.89 -2.94 1.26
N THR A 127 14.48 -4.08 1.79
CA THR A 127 15.17 -4.76 2.90
C THR A 127 16.52 -5.35 2.51
N THR A 128 16.88 -5.26 1.21
CA THR A 128 18.19 -5.69 0.65
C THR A 128 18.99 -4.51 0.12
N LEU A 129 18.71 -3.29 0.61
CA LEU A 129 19.35 -2.06 0.17
C LEU A 129 20.87 -2.14 0.31
N THR A 130 21.57 -1.79 -0.77
CA THR A 130 23.03 -1.66 -0.78
C THR A 130 23.42 -0.21 -1.07
N TYR A 131 24.63 0.17 -0.65
CA TYR A 131 25.17 1.49 -0.96
C TYR A 131 25.26 1.73 -2.48
N GLU A 132 25.52 0.68 -3.27
CA GLU A 132 25.56 0.76 -4.72
C GLU A 132 24.18 1.15 -5.30
N LYS A 133 23.11 0.47 -4.87
CA LYS A 133 21.73 0.78 -5.33
C LYS A 133 21.38 2.23 -5.06
N ILE A 134 21.63 2.73 -3.84
CA ILE A 134 21.28 4.08 -3.47
C ILE A 134 22.16 5.13 -4.18
N SER A 135 23.45 4.83 -4.39
CA SER A 135 24.36 5.71 -5.11
C SER A 135 23.95 5.88 -6.57
N LYS A 136 23.58 4.79 -7.25
CA LYS A 136 23.05 4.82 -8.63
C LYS A 136 21.75 5.65 -8.70
N ALA A 137 20.80 5.39 -7.79
CA ALA A 137 19.56 6.13 -7.72
C ALA A 137 19.81 7.64 -7.56
N CYS A 138 20.64 8.04 -6.60
CA CYS A 138 21.00 9.43 -6.39
C CYS A 138 21.67 10.07 -7.62
N HIS A 139 22.53 9.32 -8.31
CA HIS A 139 23.15 9.78 -9.55
C HIS A 139 22.11 10.11 -10.63
N TYR A 140 21.20 9.17 -10.90
CA TYR A 140 20.15 9.35 -11.92
C TYR A 140 19.18 10.47 -11.57
N ILE A 141 18.77 10.55 -10.28
CA ILE A 141 17.87 11.60 -9.80
C ILE A 141 18.50 13.00 -9.95
N ARG A 142 19.81 13.17 -9.64
CA ARG A 142 20.52 14.42 -9.86
C ARG A 142 20.64 14.79 -11.33
N ASN A 143 20.71 13.81 -12.22
CA ASN A 143 20.77 14.01 -13.68
C ASN A 143 19.38 14.25 -14.31
N GLY A 144 18.34 14.39 -13.50
CA GLY A 144 17.03 14.85 -13.97
C GLY A 144 16.01 13.73 -14.22
N CYS A 145 16.33 12.46 -13.96
CA CYS A 145 15.35 11.38 -14.05
C CYS A 145 14.10 11.69 -13.24
N THR A 146 12.94 11.26 -13.73
CA THR A 146 11.71 11.27 -12.94
C THR A 146 11.87 10.40 -11.70
N TYR A 147 11.38 10.85 -10.54
CA TYR A 147 11.57 10.15 -9.27
C TYR A 147 10.25 9.89 -8.56
N TYR A 148 9.93 8.62 -8.40
CA TYR A 148 8.72 8.14 -7.73
C TYR A 148 9.05 7.22 -6.57
N GLY A 149 8.18 7.22 -5.53
CA GLY A 149 8.21 6.30 -4.41
C GLY A 149 6.96 5.43 -4.40
N ILE A 150 7.08 4.15 -4.02
CA ILE A 150 5.92 3.27 -4.00
C ILE A 150 5.02 3.59 -2.80
N ASN A 151 5.57 3.64 -1.58
CA ASN A 151 4.81 3.89 -0.36
C ASN A 151 5.51 4.90 0.56
N PRO A 152 4.75 5.76 1.28
CA PRO A 152 5.34 6.83 2.09
C PRO A 152 5.73 6.41 3.50
N ASP A 153 5.47 5.15 3.90
CA ASP A 153 5.63 4.67 5.26
C ASP A 153 7.06 4.89 5.77
N TRP A 154 7.19 5.44 6.98
CA TRP A 154 8.47 5.72 7.62
C TRP A 154 9.11 4.46 8.20
N ASN A 155 8.27 3.62 8.81
CA ASN A 155 8.70 2.42 9.51
C ASN A 155 7.78 1.25 9.16
N CYS A 156 8.40 0.06 9.07
CA CYS A 156 7.68 -1.19 9.02
C CYS A 156 7.73 -1.83 10.41
N PRO A 157 6.58 -2.09 11.05
CA PRO A 157 6.52 -2.79 12.32
C PRO A 157 6.94 -4.25 12.15
N MET A 158 7.65 -4.74 13.16
CA MET A 158 8.15 -6.10 13.24
C MET A 158 7.67 -6.79 14.51
N GLU A 159 7.72 -8.11 14.53
CA GLU A 159 7.42 -8.88 15.75
C GLU A 159 8.24 -8.40 16.95
N GLY A 160 7.65 -8.44 18.14
CA GLY A 160 8.29 -7.99 19.37
C GLY A 160 8.32 -6.47 19.58
N GLY A 161 7.51 -5.70 18.82
CA GLY A 161 7.37 -4.26 19.00
C GLY A 161 8.57 -3.45 18.49
N THR A 162 9.40 -4.04 17.63
CA THR A 162 10.50 -3.35 16.95
C THR A 162 10.06 -2.80 15.61
N PHE A 163 10.87 -1.88 15.05
CA PHE A 163 10.60 -1.25 13.75
C PHE A 163 11.86 -1.26 12.89
N ILE A 164 11.68 -1.37 11.58
CA ILE A 164 12.75 -1.16 10.60
C ILE A 164 12.38 0.01 9.67
N PRO A 165 13.39 0.75 9.13
CA PRO A 165 13.14 1.84 8.18
C PRO A 165 12.43 1.33 6.93
N ASP A 166 11.34 1.99 6.51
CA ASP A 166 10.58 1.70 5.31
C ASP A 166 10.92 2.69 4.17
N CYS A 167 10.19 2.64 3.08
CA CYS A 167 10.43 3.41 1.85
C CYS A 167 10.47 4.92 2.10
N GLY A 168 9.61 5.48 2.94
CA GLY A 168 9.63 6.91 3.31
C GLY A 168 10.95 7.34 3.97
N SER A 169 11.49 6.51 4.87
CA SER A 169 12.80 6.76 5.49
C SER A 169 13.93 6.70 4.46
N MET A 170 13.86 5.75 3.52
CA MET A 170 14.82 5.67 2.40
C MET A 170 14.70 6.88 1.48
N ALA A 171 13.48 7.39 1.25
CA ALA A 171 13.25 8.61 0.47
C ALA A 171 13.91 9.83 1.12
N LYS A 172 13.90 9.93 2.46
CA LYS A 172 14.62 10.99 3.19
C LYS A 172 16.14 10.90 3.05
N LEU A 173 16.70 9.69 3.01
CA LEU A 173 18.11 9.49 2.70
C LEU A 173 18.45 10.01 1.29
N VAL A 174 17.61 9.69 0.29
CA VAL A 174 17.78 10.18 -1.09
C VAL A 174 17.60 11.70 -1.16
N GLU A 175 16.59 12.26 -0.49
CA GLU A 175 16.34 13.70 -0.43
C GLU A 175 17.54 14.45 0.16
N ALA A 176 18.09 13.98 1.28
CA ALA A 176 19.27 14.59 1.90
C ALA A 176 20.47 14.64 0.96
N SER A 177 20.60 13.67 0.04
CA SER A 177 21.67 13.60 -0.93
C SER A 177 21.40 14.42 -2.20
N THR A 178 20.16 14.45 -2.68
CA THR A 178 19.81 14.97 -4.01
C THR A 178 19.01 16.28 -3.98
N GLY A 179 18.40 16.62 -2.84
CA GLY A 179 17.45 17.73 -2.71
C GLY A 179 16.08 17.42 -3.31
N ARG A 180 15.80 16.18 -3.75
CA ARG A 180 14.54 15.79 -4.39
C ARG A 180 13.83 14.74 -3.57
N PHE A 181 12.52 14.93 -3.35
CA PHE A 181 11.63 14.00 -2.68
C PHE A 181 10.65 13.41 -3.70
N PRO A 182 10.28 12.10 -3.61
CA PRO A 182 9.42 11.48 -4.60
C PRO A 182 7.95 11.83 -4.41
N GLU A 183 7.17 11.72 -5.48
CA GLU A 183 5.74 11.51 -5.39
C GLU A 183 5.45 10.04 -5.05
N PHE A 184 4.57 9.79 -4.07
CA PHE A 184 4.21 8.45 -3.61
C PHE A 184 2.86 7.99 -4.16
N PHE A 185 2.75 6.66 -4.35
CA PHE A 185 1.59 6.02 -4.98
C PHE A 185 0.78 5.14 -4.03
N GLY A 186 1.37 4.61 -2.96
CA GLY A 186 0.66 3.89 -1.89
C GLY A 186 -0.26 4.80 -1.08
N LYS A 187 -1.12 4.24 -0.22
CA LYS A 187 -1.95 5.00 0.73
C LYS A 187 -1.09 6.06 1.47
N PRO A 188 -1.50 7.31 1.62
CA PRO A 188 -2.83 7.87 1.35
C PRO A 188 -2.98 8.52 -0.03
N SER A 189 -2.13 8.17 -1.01
CA SER A 189 -2.15 8.81 -2.33
C SER A 189 -3.50 8.62 -3.02
N LYS A 190 -3.96 9.68 -3.70
CA LYS A 190 -5.14 9.62 -4.58
C LYS A 190 -5.00 8.55 -5.68
N HIS A 191 -3.79 8.27 -6.14
CA HIS A 191 -3.54 7.19 -7.10
C HIS A 191 -4.01 5.83 -6.58
N THR A 192 -3.86 5.58 -5.27
CA THR A 192 -4.39 4.37 -4.63
C THR A 192 -5.92 4.34 -4.68
N LEU A 193 -6.58 5.44 -4.34
CA LEU A 193 -8.04 5.50 -4.37
C LEU A 193 -8.59 5.29 -5.78
N ASP A 194 -8.04 6.00 -6.77
CA ASP A 194 -8.42 5.87 -8.18
C ASP A 194 -8.18 4.44 -8.70
N TYR A 195 -7.09 3.80 -8.27
CA TYR A 195 -6.78 2.39 -8.56
C TYR A 195 -7.84 1.45 -7.98
N ILE A 196 -8.18 1.59 -6.69
CA ILE A 196 -9.18 0.76 -6.00
C ILE A 196 -10.53 0.86 -6.70
N ILE A 197 -11.02 2.07 -6.96
CA ILE A 197 -12.31 2.31 -7.63
C ILE A 197 -12.33 1.65 -9.02
N LYS A 198 -11.23 1.78 -9.78
CA LYS A 198 -11.14 1.23 -11.15
C LYS A 198 -11.05 -0.31 -11.15
N GLU A 199 -10.30 -0.91 -10.22
CA GLU A 199 -10.13 -2.37 -10.16
C GLU A 199 -11.37 -3.08 -9.61
N THR A 200 -12.04 -2.48 -8.64
CA THR A 200 -13.25 -3.08 -8.04
C THR A 200 -14.50 -2.83 -8.88
N GLY A 201 -14.55 -1.72 -9.62
CA GLY A 201 -15.71 -1.30 -10.39
C GLY A 201 -16.89 -0.80 -9.56
N TYR A 202 -16.75 -0.73 -8.23
CA TYR A 202 -17.74 -0.16 -7.34
C TYR A 202 -17.70 1.37 -7.36
N LYS A 203 -18.83 2.01 -7.04
CA LYS A 203 -18.88 3.44 -6.83
C LYS A 203 -18.24 3.80 -5.46
N PRO A 204 -17.68 5.01 -5.30
CA PRO A 204 -17.06 5.42 -4.04
C PRO A 204 -17.96 5.18 -2.81
N GLU A 205 -19.24 5.54 -2.88
CA GLU A 205 -20.22 5.36 -1.79
C GLU A 205 -20.51 3.90 -1.44
N GLU A 206 -20.13 2.95 -2.29
CA GLU A 206 -20.30 1.50 -2.09
C GLU A 206 -19.05 0.85 -1.49
N ILE A 207 -17.95 1.62 -1.31
CA ILE A 207 -16.65 1.13 -0.83
C ILE A 207 -16.43 1.57 0.61
N ALA A 208 -15.92 0.66 1.44
CA ALA A 208 -15.31 1.00 2.72
C ALA A 208 -13.84 0.60 2.72
N ILE A 209 -12.98 1.49 3.21
CA ILE A 209 -11.57 1.21 3.50
C ILE A 209 -11.43 1.00 5.00
N VAL A 210 -10.86 -0.14 5.39
CA VAL A 210 -10.68 -0.54 6.79
C VAL A 210 -9.19 -0.65 7.06
N GLY A 211 -8.73 0.03 8.09
CA GLY A 211 -7.32 -0.02 8.47
C GLY A 211 -7.08 0.50 9.88
N ASP A 212 -5.86 0.39 10.35
CA ASP A 212 -5.44 0.74 11.70
C ASP A 212 -4.67 2.07 11.78
N ARG A 213 -4.33 2.68 10.62
CA ARG A 213 -3.52 3.90 10.56
C ARG A 213 -4.30 5.10 10.04
N LEU A 214 -4.35 6.16 10.83
CA LEU A 214 -5.02 7.41 10.44
C LEU A 214 -4.36 8.06 9.22
N TYR A 215 -3.03 8.13 9.18
CA TYR A 215 -2.28 8.87 8.17
C TYR A 215 -2.12 8.16 6.81
N THR A 216 -2.52 6.90 6.71
CA THR A 216 -2.53 6.11 5.46
C THR A 216 -3.92 5.58 5.13
N ASP A 217 -4.45 4.67 5.94
CA ASP A 217 -5.69 3.94 5.65
C ASP A 217 -6.91 4.83 5.68
N ILE A 218 -6.99 5.69 6.68
CA ILE A 218 -8.12 6.61 6.84
C ILE A 218 -7.95 7.80 5.91
N ALA A 219 -6.73 8.34 5.84
CA ALA A 219 -6.44 9.51 5.00
C ALA A 219 -6.64 9.27 3.50
N VAL A 220 -6.55 8.03 3.00
CA VAL A 220 -6.77 7.74 1.57
C VAL A 220 -8.22 7.98 1.15
N ALA A 221 -9.17 7.89 2.08
CA ALA A 221 -10.60 8.16 1.84
C ALA A 221 -10.97 9.64 2.01
N ASP A 222 -10.07 10.46 2.57
CA ASP A 222 -10.35 11.86 2.88
C ASP A 222 -10.76 12.66 1.63
N GLY A 223 -11.82 13.47 1.78
CA GLY A 223 -12.36 14.26 0.68
C GLY A 223 -13.07 13.46 -0.43
N SER A 224 -13.38 12.18 -0.19
CA SER A 224 -14.13 11.32 -1.10
C SER A 224 -15.45 10.83 -0.48
N ASP A 225 -16.27 10.13 -1.29
CA ASP A 225 -17.49 9.48 -0.80
C ASP A 225 -17.22 8.05 -0.27
N VAL A 226 -15.97 7.59 -0.24
CA VAL A 226 -15.58 6.30 0.33
C VAL A 226 -15.66 6.35 1.85
N THR A 227 -16.23 5.31 2.46
CA THR A 227 -16.32 5.22 3.92
C THR A 227 -15.01 4.75 4.53
N SER A 228 -14.48 5.49 5.50
CA SER A 228 -13.30 5.11 6.26
C SER A 228 -13.67 4.46 7.60
N ILE A 229 -13.08 3.29 7.88
CA ILE A 229 -13.31 2.55 9.13
C ILE A 229 -11.96 2.32 9.81
N LEU A 230 -11.77 2.92 10.97
CA LEU A 230 -10.59 2.70 11.80
C LEU A 230 -10.82 1.50 12.71
N VAL A 231 -9.86 0.58 12.74
CA VAL A 231 -9.79 -0.49 13.75
C VAL A 231 -8.69 -0.16 14.75
N LEU A 232 -8.92 -0.48 16.03
CA LEU A 232 -7.99 -0.19 17.13
C LEU A 232 -7.11 -1.41 17.48
N SER A 233 -6.98 -2.36 16.55
CA SER A 233 -6.17 -3.57 16.73
C SER A 233 -4.69 -3.40 16.39
N GLY A 234 -4.32 -2.25 15.80
CA GLY A 234 -2.98 -1.96 15.31
C GLY A 234 -2.35 -0.70 15.93
N GLU A 235 -1.96 0.26 15.07
CA GLU A 235 -1.10 1.39 15.45
C GLU A 235 -1.86 2.52 16.14
N SER A 236 -3.01 2.93 15.60
CA SER A 236 -3.72 4.12 16.10
C SER A 236 -4.57 3.85 17.33
N THR A 237 -4.58 4.80 18.26
CA THR A 237 -5.39 4.82 19.48
C THR A 237 -6.54 5.84 19.37
N LEU A 238 -7.48 5.82 20.33
CA LEU A 238 -8.52 6.86 20.42
C LEU A 238 -7.94 8.25 20.68
N GLU A 239 -6.83 8.34 21.43
CA GLU A 239 -6.13 9.60 21.68
C GLU A 239 -5.53 10.16 20.38
N ASP A 240 -5.00 9.29 19.52
CA ASP A 240 -4.50 9.69 18.19
C ASP A 240 -5.63 10.22 17.31
N VAL A 241 -6.82 9.59 17.39
CA VAL A 241 -8.01 10.08 16.67
C VAL A 241 -8.41 11.48 17.16
N GLU A 242 -8.37 11.74 18.47
CA GLU A 242 -8.68 13.06 19.02
C GLU A 242 -7.70 14.13 18.54
N ALA A 243 -6.41 13.78 18.49
CA ALA A 243 -5.31 14.69 18.12
C ALA A 243 -5.15 14.91 16.60
N SER A 244 -5.63 13.99 15.78
CA SER A 244 -5.47 14.02 14.32
C SER A 244 -6.46 14.97 13.64
N ASP A 245 -6.05 15.61 12.54
CA ASP A 245 -6.94 16.30 11.61
C ASP A 245 -7.73 15.32 10.73
N VAL A 246 -7.19 14.13 10.50
CA VAL A 246 -7.85 13.04 9.75
C VAL A 246 -8.80 12.30 10.69
N LYS A 247 -10.09 12.25 10.33
CA LYS A 247 -11.12 11.59 11.14
C LYS A 247 -11.74 10.42 10.40
N PRO A 248 -11.82 9.24 11.04
CA PRO A 248 -12.57 8.13 10.46
C PRO A 248 -14.07 8.38 10.49
N ASP A 249 -14.79 7.83 9.51
CA ASP A 249 -16.27 7.82 9.54
C ASP A 249 -16.80 6.89 10.63
N ILE A 250 -16.09 5.78 10.89
CA ILE A 250 -16.45 4.72 11.85
C ILE A 250 -15.19 4.27 12.60
N ILE A 251 -15.36 3.97 13.89
CA ILE A 251 -14.35 3.31 14.74
C ILE A 251 -14.95 2.03 15.28
#